data_a3129c600507ef68d706790bd2cf842c
#
_entry.id   a3129c600507ef68d706790bd2cf842c
#
_cell.length_a   1.000
_cell.length_b   1.000
_cell.length_c   1.000
_cell.angle_alpha   90.00
_cell.angle_beta   90.00
_cell.angle_gamma   90.00
#
_symmetry.space_group_name_H-M   'P 1'
#
loop_
_entity.id
_entity.type
_entity.pdbx_description
1 polymer ?
#
loop_
_entity_poly.entity_id
_entity_poly.type
_entity_poly.pdbx_seq_one_letter_code
_entity_poly.pdbx_strand_id
1 'polypeptide(L)'
;MPTVEEVWRGALEALLPPPKLTVSEWADRYRVLGNTSPEPGPWRTSRTPYLREIMDSLTPGAPCERVVFVKSAQIGGTEALLNTCGYLMHHAPAPILLALPTTESAKRFSKQRLDGLIEHSPVLRGRVKDPRSRDSGNTVLLKEFAGGVLILTGANSAVGLRSLPAKYVLADELDAWPADADGEGDPLTLAVRRTVAFGSQRKILAVSTPTIEGVSRIEALFRQGDQRYYFVPCPRCGFMQRLVWERLRWPEGKPEEARYECEACGYRIQNHEKPAMLAGGEWRPTAAGDGRTRSYSLNALYAPVGWPSWGELAAEFLEAKKSRETLQVFVNTILGEAWRDEAAVPLEADALYARREPFGAEAPAGVCLITAGADVQADRIECEVVGWGAGEESWSLGYFVLHGDTGQPEVWTDLDRLLARQWRHESGLLLPVSATAIDAGFETETVLDFCRARRGRRIWPIKGQSGFGKPIWPRRATTGGKNRGELYLIGADVAKEKTYSRLRVERPGPGYCHFPLDRSRDWFEMLVSERIVVERGERKFTRPAGVRNEALDARAYALAALHSLYMAGFKLDEHALAFRAQAQGAGAPPAAGYQVARSSFITGR
;
A
#
# COMPACT_ATOMS: atom_id res chain seq x y z
N MET A 1 -10.92 -62.33 -14.23
CA MET A 1 -11.83 -61.78 -15.23
C MET A 1 -13.03 -61.20 -14.49
N PRO A 2 -13.52 -60.03 -14.86
CA PRO A 2 -14.74 -59.50 -14.23
C PRO A 2 -15.90 -60.44 -14.54
N THR A 3 -16.81 -60.59 -13.59
CA THR A 3 -18.03 -61.38 -13.73
C THR A 3 -18.96 -60.71 -14.75
N VAL A 4 -19.84 -61.46 -15.40
CA VAL A 4 -20.84 -60.93 -16.34
C VAL A 4 -21.68 -59.83 -15.67
N GLU A 5 -21.97 -59.99 -14.40
CA GLU A 5 -22.71 -59.00 -13.61
C GLU A 5 -21.94 -57.70 -13.37
N GLU A 6 -20.63 -57.76 -13.16
CA GLU A 6 -19.75 -56.60 -13.05
C GLU A 6 -19.61 -55.84 -14.40
N VAL A 7 -19.55 -56.58 -15.51
CA VAL A 7 -19.52 -55.99 -16.87
C VAL A 7 -20.86 -55.31 -17.18
N TRP A 8 -22.00 -55.95 -16.86
CA TRP A 8 -23.33 -55.36 -17.07
C TRP A 8 -23.56 -54.16 -16.17
N ARG A 9 -23.13 -54.20 -14.91
CA ARG A 9 -23.20 -53.07 -13.98
C ARG A 9 -22.39 -51.90 -14.50
N GLY A 10 -21.16 -52.15 -14.93
CA GLY A 10 -20.31 -51.12 -15.54
C GLY A 10 -20.91 -50.53 -16.83
N ALA A 11 -21.54 -51.37 -17.69
CA ALA A 11 -22.21 -50.86 -18.87
C ALA A 11 -23.46 -50.03 -18.55
N LEU A 12 -24.25 -50.42 -17.57
CA LEU A 12 -25.41 -49.65 -17.09
C LEU A 12 -24.98 -48.32 -16.42
N GLU A 13 -23.92 -48.35 -15.61
CA GLU A 13 -23.33 -47.14 -15.01
C GLU A 13 -22.81 -46.16 -16.08
N ALA A 14 -22.25 -46.67 -17.19
CA ALA A 14 -21.79 -45.84 -18.31
C ALA A 14 -22.94 -45.20 -19.11
N LEU A 15 -24.15 -45.72 -19.03
CA LEU A 15 -25.36 -45.15 -19.66
C LEU A 15 -26.06 -44.12 -18.77
N LEU A 16 -25.75 -44.07 -17.47
CA LEU A 16 -26.30 -43.04 -16.60
C LEU A 16 -25.69 -41.68 -16.94
N PRO A 17 -26.50 -40.59 -16.96
CA PRO A 17 -25.95 -39.25 -17.13
C PRO A 17 -24.97 -38.97 -15.97
N PRO A 18 -23.85 -38.32 -16.26
CA PRO A 18 -22.89 -37.97 -15.22
C PRO A 18 -23.59 -37.20 -14.08
N PRO A 19 -23.24 -37.45 -12.80
CA PRO A 19 -23.85 -36.74 -11.68
C PRO A 19 -23.69 -35.24 -11.83
N LYS A 20 -24.74 -34.49 -11.54
CA LYS A 20 -24.67 -33.01 -11.55
C LYS A 20 -23.88 -32.56 -10.31
N LEU A 21 -22.61 -32.37 -10.43
CA LEU A 21 -21.73 -31.88 -9.38
C LEU A 21 -21.57 -30.36 -9.44
N THR A 22 -21.46 -29.73 -8.30
CA THR A 22 -20.95 -28.37 -8.20
C THR A 22 -19.41 -28.36 -8.28
N VAL A 23 -18.80 -27.18 -8.38
CA VAL A 23 -17.32 -27.07 -8.42
C VAL A 23 -16.70 -27.61 -7.13
N SER A 24 -17.29 -27.32 -5.96
CA SER A 24 -16.78 -27.80 -4.68
C SER A 24 -16.92 -29.31 -4.52
N GLU A 25 -18.06 -29.91 -4.92
CA GLU A 25 -18.29 -31.35 -4.89
C GLU A 25 -17.35 -32.09 -5.84
N TRP A 26 -17.11 -31.53 -7.03
CA TRP A 26 -16.11 -32.06 -7.96
C TRP A 26 -14.69 -32.04 -7.35
N ALA A 27 -14.34 -30.94 -6.69
CA ALA A 27 -13.02 -30.80 -6.05
C ALA A 27 -12.86 -31.84 -4.92
N ASP A 28 -13.82 -31.96 -4.03
CA ASP A 28 -13.80 -32.94 -2.95
C ASP A 28 -13.71 -34.41 -3.47
N ARG A 29 -14.27 -34.68 -4.65
CA ARG A 29 -14.28 -36.02 -5.23
C ARG A 29 -13.05 -36.38 -6.05
N TYR A 30 -12.48 -35.42 -6.76
CA TYR A 30 -11.50 -35.73 -7.81
C TYR A 30 -10.17 -34.96 -7.71
N ARG A 31 -10.13 -33.85 -6.99
CA ARG A 31 -8.93 -33.03 -6.89
C ARG A 31 -7.90 -33.66 -5.94
N VAL A 32 -6.67 -33.76 -6.42
CA VAL A 32 -5.53 -34.19 -5.58
C VAL A 32 -4.47 -33.09 -5.62
N LEU A 33 -4.00 -32.68 -4.45
CA LEU A 33 -2.90 -31.74 -4.27
C LEU A 33 -1.56 -32.47 -4.31
N GLY A 34 -0.64 -31.98 -5.10
CA GLY A 34 0.71 -32.55 -5.26
C GLY A 34 1.62 -32.27 -4.06
N ASN A 35 2.81 -32.87 -4.07
CA ASN A 35 3.82 -32.77 -3.02
C ASN A 35 4.40 -31.34 -2.83
N THR A 36 4.14 -30.43 -3.76
CA THR A 36 4.52 -29.01 -3.63
C THR A 36 3.49 -28.19 -2.84
N SER A 37 2.34 -28.79 -2.51
CA SER A 37 1.35 -28.18 -1.62
C SER A 37 1.79 -28.31 -0.16
N PRO A 38 1.50 -27.31 0.68
CA PRO A 38 1.68 -27.46 2.14
C PRO A 38 0.88 -28.60 2.76
N GLU A 39 -0.25 -28.98 2.15
CA GLU A 39 -1.12 -30.07 2.57
C GLU A 39 -1.37 -31.02 1.38
N PRO A 40 -0.42 -31.94 1.05
CA PRO A 40 -0.59 -32.86 -0.08
C PRO A 40 -1.69 -33.89 0.16
N GLY A 41 -2.31 -34.40 -0.92
CA GLY A 41 -3.34 -35.41 -0.87
C GLY A 41 -4.70 -34.95 -1.41
N PRO A 42 -5.79 -35.68 -1.16
CA PRO A 42 -7.11 -35.30 -1.64
C PRO A 42 -7.56 -33.94 -1.12
N TRP A 43 -8.12 -33.12 -2.00
CA TRP A 43 -8.72 -31.85 -1.62
C TRP A 43 -9.90 -32.09 -0.66
N ARG A 44 -10.05 -31.18 0.29
CA ARG A 44 -11.16 -31.17 1.23
C ARG A 44 -11.69 -29.75 1.41
N THR A 45 -12.84 -29.46 0.84
CA THR A 45 -13.49 -28.16 0.99
C THR A 45 -13.81 -27.84 2.45
N SER A 46 -14.00 -28.87 3.29
CA SER A 46 -14.18 -28.70 4.75
C SER A 46 -12.99 -28.06 5.46
N ARG A 47 -11.80 -28.10 4.86
CA ARG A 47 -10.60 -27.44 5.39
C ARG A 47 -10.68 -25.91 5.27
N THR A 48 -11.30 -25.42 4.20
CA THR A 48 -11.53 -24.01 3.88
C THR A 48 -12.99 -23.79 3.48
N PRO A 49 -13.95 -23.97 4.42
CA PRO A 49 -15.39 -24.05 4.09
C PRO A 49 -15.93 -22.77 3.45
N TYR A 50 -15.29 -21.64 3.70
CA TYR A 50 -15.63 -20.36 3.05
C TYR A 50 -15.40 -20.37 1.52
N LEU A 51 -14.59 -21.28 0.97
CA LEU A 51 -14.41 -21.40 -0.48
C LEU A 51 -15.56 -22.12 -1.19
N ARG A 52 -16.40 -22.88 -0.45
CA ARG A 52 -17.50 -23.66 -1.03
C ARG A 52 -18.42 -22.81 -1.90
N GLU A 53 -19.03 -21.79 -1.32
CA GLU A 53 -19.99 -20.94 -2.04
C GLU A 53 -19.33 -20.16 -3.19
N ILE A 54 -18.09 -19.72 -3.02
CA ILE A 54 -17.32 -19.03 -4.06
C ILE A 54 -17.15 -19.94 -5.28
N MET A 55 -16.71 -21.18 -5.08
CA MET A 55 -16.56 -22.19 -6.13
C MET A 55 -17.91 -22.55 -6.76
N ASP A 56 -18.93 -22.78 -5.95
CA ASP A 56 -20.25 -23.23 -6.43
C ASP A 56 -20.99 -22.12 -7.21
N SER A 57 -20.67 -20.86 -6.94
CA SER A 57 -21.15 -19.72 -7.73
C SER A 57 -20.62 -19.72 -9.17
N LEU A 58 -19.55 -20.46 -9.47
CA LEU A 58 -18.99 -20.66 -10.81
C LEU A 58 -19.54 -21.88 -11.54
N THR A 59 -20.36 -22.71 -10.86
CA THR A 59 -21.04 -23.85 -11.50
C THR A 59 -21.99 -23.38 -12.59
N PRO A 60 -22.04 -24.05 -13.77
CA PRO A 60 -23.05 -23.77 -14.76
C PRO A 60 -24.46 -23.80 -14.18
N GLY A 61 -25.30 -22.82 -14.50
CA GLY A 61 -26.65 -22.68 -13.95
C GLY A 61 -26.75 -21.93 -12.62
N ALA A 62 -25.65 -21.64 -11.94
CA ALA A 62 -25.67 -20.68 -10.81
C ALA A 62 -26.12 -19.29 -11.30
N PRO A 63 -26.95 -18.56 -10.51
CA PRO A 63 -27.64 -17.35 -11.00
C PRO A 63 -26.71 -16.16 -11.28
N CYS A 64 -25.50 -16.13 -10.72
CA CYS A 64 -24.57 -15.02 -10.92
C CYS A 64 -23.72 -15.22 -12.19
N GLU A 65 -23.38 -14.11 -12.85
CA GLU A 65 -22.46 -14.07 -14.00
C GLU A 65 -21.02 -13.76 -13.56
N ARG A 66 -20.86 -13.00 -12.51
CA ARG A 66 -19.55 -12.56 -12.00
C ARG A 66 -19.37 -12.96 -10.53
N VAL A 67 -18.20 -13.46 -10.22
CA VAL A 67 -17.71 -13.74 -8.87
C VAL A 67 -16.47 -12.88 -8.63
N VAL A 68 -16.49 -12.09 -7.59
CA VAL A 68 -15.39 -11.22 -7.16
C VAL A 68 -14.90 -11.69 -5.81
N PHE A 69 -13.62 -11.94 -5.64
CA PHE A 69 -13.06 -12.37 -4.37
C PHE A 69 -11.90 -11.46 -3.94
N VAL A 70 -12.23 -10.51 -3.07
CA VAL A 70 -11.25 -9.69 -2.34
C VAL A 70 -10.73 -10.52 -1.17
N LYS A 71 -9.43 -10.74 -1.10
CA LYS A 71 -8.88 -11.68 -0.14
C LYS A 71 -7.55 -11.24 0.44
N SER A 72 -7.24 -11.72 1.64
CA SER A 72 -5.87 -11.76 2.14
C SER A 72 -4.99 -12.71 1.32
N ALA A 73 -3.68 -12.60 1.47
CA ALA A 73 -2.75 -13.56 0.89
C ALA A 73 -2.94 -14.97 1.48
N GLN A 74 -2.60 -16.00 0.71
CA GLN A 74 -2.53 -17.41 1.14
C GLN A 74 -3.81 -18.00 1.76
N ILE A 75 -5.00 -17.51 1.37
CA ILE A 75 -6.28 -18.01 1.91
C ILE A 75 -7.06 -18.92 0.93
N GLY A 76 -6.40 -19.40 -0.12
CA GLY A 76 -6.95 -20.41 -1.05
C GLY A 76 -7.64 -19.84 -2.29
N GLY A 77 -7.54 -18.54 -2.60
CA GLY A 77 -8.18 -17.96 -3.79
C GLY A 77 -7.72 -18.59 -5.11
N THR A 78 -6.41 -18.77 -5.30
CA THR A 78 -5.85 -19.45 -6.47
C THR A 78 -6.25 -20.94 -6.53
N GLU A 79 -6.41 -21.61 -5.39
CA GLU A 79 -6.89 -23.00 -5.38
C GLU A 79 -8.36 -23.11 -5.81
N ALA A 80 -9.22 -22.16 -5.41
CA ALA A 80 -10.60 -22.10 -5.90
C ALA A 80 -10.66 -21.91 -7.44
N LEU A 81 -9.76 -21.07 -7.99
CA LEU A 81 -9.59 -20.88 -9.42
C LEU A 81 -9.13 -22.20 -10.11
N LEU A 82 -8.13 -22.88 -9.56
CA LEU A 82 -7.64 -24.17 -10.09
C LEU A 82 -8.72 -25.27 -10.01
N ASN A 83 -9.48 -25.34 -8.92
CA ASN A 83 -10.60 -26.29 -8.81
C ASN A 83 -11.67 -26.01 -9.89
N THR A 84 -11.93 -24.73 -10.18
CA THR A 84 -12.82 -24.34 -11.29
C THR A 84 -12.25 -24.76 -12.64
N CYS A 85 -10.96 -24.59 -12.91
CA CYS A 85 -10.32 -25.08 -14.12
C CYS A 85 -10.46 -26.60 -14.27
N GLY A 86 -10.16 -27.36 -13.22
CA GLY A 86 -10.28 -28.83 -13.23
C GLY A 86 -11.71 -29.31 -13.47
N TYR A 87 -12.68 -28.67 -12.81
CA TYR A 87 -14.10 -28.94 -13.03
C TYR A 87 -14.52 -28.71 -14.48
N LEU A 88 -14.10 -27.57 -15.07
CA LEU A 88 -14.41 -27.24 -16.46
C LEU A 88 -13.71 -28.14 -17.47
N MET A 89 -12.51 -28.64 -17.17
CA MET A 89 -11.82 -29.60 -18.06
C MET A 89 -12.46 -30.99 -18.04
N HIS A 90 -13.03 -31.40 -16.90
CA HIS A 90 -13.54 -32.77 -16.72
C HIS A 90 -15.05 -32.87 -16.83
N HIS A 91 -15.79 -32.02 -16.09
CA HIS A 91 -17.22 -32.20 -15.83
C HIS A 91 -18.12 -31.32 -16.69
N ALA A 92 -17.72 -30.07 -16.97
CA ALA A 92 -18.49 -29.11 -17.75
C ALA A 92 -17.60 -28.41 -18.81
N PRO A 93 -17.11 -29.14 -19.83
CA PRO A 93 -16.17 -28.61 -20.81
C PRO A 93 -16.64 -27.31 -21.46
N ALA A 94 -15.77 -26.29 -21.47
CA ALA A 94 -16.04 -25.01 -22.06
C ALA A 94 -14.71 -24.27 -22.41
N PRO A 95 -14.72 -23.30 -23.34
CA PRO A 95 -13.59 -22.42 -23.57
C PRO A 95 -13.32 -21.53 -22.34
N ILE A 96 -12.06 -21.51 -21.90
CA ILE A 96 -11.58 -20.80 -20.70
C ILE A 96 -10.47 -19.83 -21.09
N LEU A 97 -10.58 -18.57 -20.69
CA LEU A 97 -9.49 -17.59 -20.71
C LEU A 97 -9.03 -17.35 -19.27
N LEU A 98 -7.78 -17.73 -18.98
CA LEU A 98 -7.14 -17.47 -17.69
C LEU A 98 -6.09 -16.38 -17.86
N ALA A 99 -6.31 -15.24 -17.23
CA ALA A 99 -5.44 -14.08 -17.35
C ALA A 99 -4.73 -13.77 -16.02
N LEU A 100 -3.43 -13.50 -16.12
CA LEU A 100 -2.53 -13.14 -15.02
C LEU A 100 -1.87 -11.77 -15.32
N PRO A 101 -1.19 -11.13 -14.36
CA PRO A 101 -0.63 -9.80 -14.57
C PRO A 101 0.26 -9.66 -15.82
N THR A 102 1.12 -10.66 -16.06
CA THR A 102 2.05 -10.65 -17.19
C THR A 102 2.08 -12.01 -17.90
N THR A 103 2.52 -12.02 -19.17
CA THR A 103 2.72 -13.27 -19.90
C THR A 103 3.73 -14.20 -19.22
N GLU A 104 4.74 -13.64 -18.55
CA GLU A 104 5.72 -14.42 -17.79
C GLU A 104 5.11 -15.07 -16.54
N SER A 105 4.24 -14.35 -15.82
CA SER A 105 3.47 -14.93 -14.70
C SER A 105 2.53 -16.03 -15.20
N ALA A 106 1.91 -15.86 -16.37
CA ALA A 106 1.06 -16.89 -17.00
C ALA A 106 1.84 -18.18 -17.31
N LYS A 107 3.03 -18.08 -17.89
CA LYS A 107 3.91 -19.23 -18.15
C LYS A 107 4.32 -19.95 -16.86
N ARG A 108 4.68 -19.19 -15.83
CA ARG A 108 5.05 -19.73 -14.51
C ARG A 108 3.86 -20.44 -13.86
N PHE A 109 2.69 -19.81 -13.87
CA PHE A 109 1.45 -20.40 -13.34
C PHE A 109 1.11 -21.72 -14.05
N SER A 110 1.19 -21.75 -15.39
CA SER A 110 0.97 -22.97 -16.16
C SER A 110 1.85 -24.12 -15.68
N LYS A 111 3.17 -23.90 -15.61
CA LYS A 111 4.13 -24.93 -15.21
C LYS A 111 4.05 -25.35 -13.75
N GLN A 112 3.87 -24.40 -12.83
CA GLN A 112 3.96 -24.67 -11.40
C GLN A 112 2.63 -25.07 -10.77
N ARG A 113 1.50 -24.61 -11.31
CA ARG A 113 0.18 -24.80 -10.73
C ARG A 113 -0.72 -25.67 -11.58
N LEU A 114 -0.92 -25.29 -12.86
CA LEU A 114 -1.87 -25.97 -13.74
C LEU A 114 -1.37 -27.35 -14.18
N ASP A 115 -0.09 -27.48 -14.53
CA ASP A 115 0.47 -28.80 -14.88
C ASP A 115 0.40 -29.75 -13.67
N GLY A 116 0.66 -29.25 -12.45
CA GLY A 116 0.48 -30.02 -11.22
C GLY A 116 -0.97 -30.42 -10.94
N LEU A 117 -1.95 -29.57 -11.23
CA LEU A 117 -3.38 -29.92 -11.18
C LEU A 117 -3.69 -31.11 -12.09
N ILE A 118 -3.24 -31.05 -13.35
CA ILE A 118 -3.48 -32.07 -14.37
C ILE A 118 -2.78 -33.39 -14.01
N GLU A 119 -1.52 -33.31 -13.57
CA GLU A 119 -0.70 -34.46 -13.24
C GLU A 119 -1.20 -35.23 -12.03
N HIS A 120 -1.59 -34.52 -10.95
CA HIS A 120 -1.96 -35.18 -9.70
C HIS A 120 -3.44 -35.59 -9.62
N SER A 121 -4.31 -35.03 -10.49
CA SER A 121 -5.74 -35.41 -10.51
C SER A 121 -6.01 -36.44 -11.61
N PRO A 122 -6.22 -37.73 -11.26
CA PRO A 122 -6.26 -38.82 -12.25
C PRO A 122 -7.29 -38.63 -13.38
N VAL A 123 -8.43 -38.00 -13.06
CA VAL A 123 -9.52 -37.76 -14.03
C VAL A 123 -9.14 -36.73 -15.12
N LEU A 124 -8.09 -35.94 -14.92
CA LEU A 124 -7.61 -34.93 -15.87
C LEU A 124 -6.51 -35.46 -16.80
N ARG A 125 -5.72 -36.46 -16.36
CA ARG A 125 -4.58 -37.00 -17.13
C ARG A 125 -4.97 -37.49 -18.52
N GLY A 126 -6.11 -38.13 -18.66
CA GLY A 126 -6.58 -38.65 -19.93
C GLY A 126 -7.41 -37.67 -20.76
N ARG A 127 -7.74 -36.49 -20.20
CA ARG A 127 -8.58 -35.50 -20.87
C ARG A 127 -7.79 -34.37 -21.52
N VAL A 128 -6.66 -34.00 -20.95
CA VAL A 128 -5.76 -32.99 -21.50
C VAL A 128 -4.71 -33.69 -22.33
N LYS A 129 -4.54 -33.31 -23.61
CA LYS A 129 -3.54 -33.89 -24.50
C LYS A 129 -2.12 -33.74 -23.96
N ASP A 130 -1.28 -34.77 -24.07
CA ASP A 130 0.12 -34.68 -23.68
C ASP A 130 0.87 -33.69 -24.59
N PRO A 131 1.57 -32.67 -24.06
CA PRO A 131 2.38 -31.74 -24.87
C PRO A 131 3.46 -32.42 -25.73
N ARG A 132 3.87 -33.64 -25.37
CA ARG A 132 4.88 -34.45 -26.08
C ARG A 132 4.30 -35.26 -27.22
N SER A 133 2.97 -35.34 -27.37
CA SER A 133 2.32 -36.01 -28.47
C SER A 133 2.55 -35.24 -29.78
N ARG A 134 2.91 -35.93 -30.87
CA ARG A 134 3.12 -35.31 -32.18
C ARG A 134 1.92 -34.55 -32.74
N ASP A 135 0.71 -34.90 -32.28
CA ASP A 135 -0.57 -34.32 -32.71
C ASP A 135 -1.13 -33.33 -31.67
N SER A 136 -0.37 -32.94 -30.63
CA SER A 136 -0.89 -32.04 -29.62
C SER A 136 -0.61 -30.59 -29.99
N GLY A 137 -1.66 -29.76 -30.10
CA GLY A 137 -1.55 -28.32 -30.16
C GLY A 137 -1.19 -27.69 -28.81
N ASN A 138 -0.92 -28.51 -27.78
CA ASN A 138 -0.68 -28.03 -26.42
C ASN A 138 0.66 -27.33 -26.28
N THR A 139 0.61 -26.15 -25.75
CA THR A 139 1.78 -25.32 -25.40
C THR A 139 1.75 -24.97 -23.90
N VAL A 140 2.76 -24.23 -23.47
CA VAL A 140 2.77 -23.71 -22.09
C VAL A 140 1.55 -22.82 -21.82
N LEU A 141 1.08 -22.06 -22.81
CA LEU A 141 -0.03 -21.11 -22.68
C LEU A 141 -1.37 -21.60 -23.24
N LEU A 142 -1.43 -22.83 -23.78
CA LEU A 142 -2.64 -23.40 -24.34
C LEU A 142 -2.76 -24.86 -23.93
N LYS A 143 -3.93 -25.24 -23.39
CA LYS A 143 -4.27 -26.61 -23.02
C LYS A 143 -5.57 -27.02 -23.69
N GLU A 144 -5.49 -27.92 -24.67
CA GLU A 144 -6.65 -28.52 -25.33
C GLU A 144 -7.15 -29.72 -24.52
N PHE A 145 -8.44 -29.82 -24.38
CA PHE A 145 -9.12 -30.96 -23.77
C PHE A 145 -10.43 -31.28 -24.49
N ALA A 146 -10.97 -32.47 -24.28
CA ALA A 146 -12.20 -32.87 -24.92
C ALA A 146 -13.37 -31.92 -24.60
N GLY A 147 -13.87 -31.22 -25.62
CA GLY A 147 -14.99 -30.28 -25.53
C GLY A 147 -14.60 -28.84 -25.12
N GLY A 148 -13.31 -28.50 -25.05
CA GLY A 148 -12.90 -27.14 -24.71
C GLY A 148 -11.41 -26.86 -24.85
N VAL A 149 -11.03 -25.64 -24.55
CA VAL A 149 -9.65 -25.17 -24.56
C VAL A 149 -9.45 -24.19 -23.39
N LEU A 150 -8.31 -24.26 -22.75
CA LEU A 150 -7.88 -23.26 -21.77
C LEU A 150 -6.69 -22.49 -22.35
N ILE A 151 -6.84 -21.17 -22.43
CA ILE A 151 -5.80 -20.25 -22.85
C ILE A 151 -5.34 -19.45 -21.66
N LEU A 152 -4.02 -19.39 -21.45
CA LEU A 152 -3.39 -18.54 -20.48
C LEU A 152 -2.80 -17.31 -21.19
N THR A 153 -2.96 -16.13 -20.59
CA THR A 153 -2.40 -14.90 -21.14
C THR A 153 -1.96 -13.95 -20.04
N GLY A 154 -1.08 -13.00 -20.38
CA GLY A 154 -0.81 -11.84 -19.54
C GLY A 154 -1.81 -10.72 -19.82
N ALA A 155 -2.21 -10.00 -18.78
CA ALA A 155 -3.04 -8.80 -18.91
C ALA A 155 -2.33 -7.65 -19.67
N ASN A 156 -1.00 -7.73 -19.77
CA ASN A 156 -0.18 -6.84 -20.58
C ASN A 156 -0.20 -7.15 -22.09
N SER A 157 -0.91 -8.19 -22.54
CA SER A 157 -0.98 -8.59 -23.97
C SER A 157 -2.39 -8.42 -24.51
N ALA A 158 -2.65 -7.35 -25.24
CA ALA A 158 -3.95 -7.11 -25.88
C ALA A 158 -4.33 -8.23 -26.86
N VAL A 159 -3.35 -8.73 -27.63
CA VAL A 159 -3.56 -9.85 -28.58
C VAL A 159 -3.98 -11.12 -27.84
N GLY A 160 -3.34 -11.44 -26.72
CA GLY A 160 -3.68 -12.61 -25.91
C GLY A 160 -5.09 -12.52 -25.32
N LEU A 161 -5.51 -11.35 -24.86
CA LEU A 161 -6.83 -11.10 -24.32
C LEU A 161 -7.97 -11.17 -25.35
N ARG A 162 -7.64 -11.05 -26.64
CA ARG A 162 -8.61 -11.06 -27.76
C ARG A 162 -8.64 -12.35 -28.56
N SER A 163 -7.79 -13.31 -28.23
CA SER A 163 -7.48 -14.45 -29.11
C SER A 163 -8.68 -15.33 -29.45
N LEU A 164 -9.56 -15.63 -28.52
CA LEU A 164 -10.70 -16.55 -28.75
C LEU A 164 -11.94 -16.16 -27.92
N PRO A 165 -13.18 -16.52 -28.37
CA PRO A 165 -14.37 -16.48 -27.51
C PRO A 165 -14.20 -17.40 -26.31
N ALA A 166 -14.50 -16.92 -25.12
CA ALA A 166 -14.40 -17.67 -23.87
C ALA A 166 -15.73 -17.63 -23.11
N LYS A 167 -16.19 -18.78 -22.65
CA LYS A 167 -17.37 -18.88 -21.77
C LYS A 167 -17.00 -18.50 -20.33
N TYR A 168 -15.77 -18.83 -19.93
CA TYR A 168 -15.22 -18.54 -18.61
C TYR A 168 -14.00 -17.61 -18.74
N VAL A 169 -14.01 -16.51 -17.99
CA VAL A 169 -12.84 -15.62 -17.81
C VAL A 169 -12.42 -15.70 -16.36
N LEU A 170 -11.19 -16.13 -16.11
CA LEU A 170 -10.62 -16.28 -14.78
C LEU A 170 -9.45 -15.28 -14.66
N ALA A 171 -9.60 -14.27 -13.82
CA ALA A 171 -8.63 -13.20 -13.59
C ALA A 171 -8.00 -13.35 -12.20
N ASP A 172 -6.72 -13.70 -12.14
CA ASP A 172 -5.97 -13.79 -10.88
C ASP A 172 -5.07 -12.57 -10.70
N GLU A 173 -4.90 -12.14 -9.45
CA GLU A 173 -4.11 -10.97 -9.06
C GLU A 173 -4.48 -9.70 -9.84
N LEU A 174 -5.80 -9.40 -9.93
CA LEU A 174 -6.35 -8.33 -10.76
C LEU A 174 -5.74 -6.95 -10.48
N ASP A 175 -5.44 -6.63 -9.22
CA ASP A 175 -4.87 -5.33 -8.83
C ASP A 175 -3.40 -5.16 -9.29
N ALA A 176 -2.73 -6.26 -9.62
CA ALA A 176 -1.40 -6.23 -10.23
C ALA A 176 -1.41 -6.08 -11.77
N TRP A 177 -2.60 -6.02 -12.39
CA TRP A 177 -2.70 -5.86 -13.84
C TRP A 177 -2.35 -4.43 -14.27
N PRO A 178 -1.75 -4.23 -15.47
CA PRO A 178 -1.50 -2.89 -15.98
C PRO A 178 -2.81 -2.12 -16.19
N ALA A 179 -2.74 -0.80 -16.17
CA ALA A 179 -3.90 0.06 -16.41
C ALA A 179 -4.42 -0.06 -17.84
N ASP A 180 -3.53 -0.36 -18.77
CA ASP A 180 -3.79 -0.44 -20.20
C ASP A 180 -3.03 -1.64 -20.79
N ALA A 181 -3.65 -2.34 -21.74
CA ALA A 181 -3.04 -3.44 -22.49
C ALA A 181 -2.58 -2.93 -23.86
N ASP A 182 -1.29 -2.68 -24.03
CA ASP A 182 -0.66 -2.30 -25.30
C ASP A 182 -1.33 -1.09 -26.02
N GLY A 183 -1.92 -0.14 -25.29
CA GLY A 183 -2.63 1.02 -25.83
C GLY A 183 -4.08 0.76 -26.27
N GLU A 184 -4.64 -0.43 -25.97
CA GLU A 184 -6.00 -0.82 -26.39
C GLU A 184 -7.05 -0.69 -25.27
N GLY A 185 -6.65 -0.17 -24.10
CA GLY A 185 -7.54 0.09 -22.98
C GLY A 185 -7.49 -0.96 -21.87
N ASP A 186 -8.50 -0.93 -21.00
CA ASP A 186 -8.57 -1.77 -19.80
C ASP A 186 -8.56 -3.27 -20.12
N PRO A 187 -7.54 -4.03 -19.63
CA PRO A 187 -7.39 -5.44 -19.94
C PRO A 187 -8.56 -6.32 -19.46
N LEU A 188 -9.18 -5.99 -18.32
CA LEU A 188 -10.33 -6.76 -17.84
C LEU A 188 -11.54 -6.58 -18.78
N THR A 189 -11.77 -5.36 -19.23
CA THR A 189 -12.83 -5.07 -20.21
C THR A 189 -12.59 -5.83 -21.52
N LEU A 190 -11.34 -5.88 -22.03
CA LEU A 190 -10.99 -6.64 -23.22
C LEU A 190 -11.27 -8.14 -23.05
N ALA A 191 -10.86 -8.73 -21.91
CA ALA A 191 -11.14 -10.14 -21.59
C ALA A 191 -12.64 -10.43 -21.49
N VAL A 192 -13.40 -9.61 -20.77
CA VAL A 192 -14.85 -9.78 -20.59
C VAL A 192 -15.61 -9.67 -21.92
N ARG A 193 -15.15 -8.87 -22.88
CA ARG A 193 -15.74 -8.80 -24.22
C ARG A 193 -15.73 -10.16 -24.94
N ARG A 194 -14.82 -11.07 -24.61
CA ARG A 194 -14.76 -12.43 -25.20
C ARG A 194 -15.94 -13.31 -24.76
N THR A 195 -16.64 -12.94 -23.69
CA THR A 195 -17.77 -13.73 -23.16
C THR A 195 -19.13 -13.36 -23.77
N VAL A 196 -19.22 -12.30 -24.58
CA VAL A 196 -20.50 -11.73 -25.04
C VAL A 196 -21.35 -12.75 -25.79
N ALA A 197 -20.75 -13.62 -26.61
CA ALA A 197 -21.47 -14.64 -27.37
C ALA A 197 -22.18 -15.71 -26.48
N PHE A 198 -21.79 -15.83 -25.20
CA PHE A 198 -22.36 -16.80 -24.28
C PHE A 198 -23.50 -16.24 -23.41
N GLY A 199 -23.82 -14.96 -23.53
CA GLY A 199 -24.93 -14.31 -22.84
C GLY A 199 -24.91 -14.53 -21.32
N SER A 200 -26.03 -14.94 -20.75
CA SER A 200 -26.17 -15.24 -19.30
C SER A 200 -25.45 -16.52 -18.84
N GLN A 201 -24.95 -17.35 -19.78
CA GLN A 201 -24.21 -18.56 -19.44
C GLN A 201 -22.73 -18.30 -19.14
N ARG A 202 -22.24 -17.08 -19.39
CA ARG A 202 -20.88 -16.68 -19.09
C ARG A 202 -20.58 -16.67 -17.61
N LYS A 203 -19.33 -16.91 -17.23
CA LYS A 203 -18.85 -16.78 -15.86
C LYS A 203 -17.53 -16.02 -15.84
N ILE A 204 -17.41 -15.09 -14.93
CA ILE A 204 -16.23 -14.26 -14.75
C ILE A 204 -15.82 -14.38 -13.29
N LEU A 205 -14.60 -14.84 -13.03
CA LEU A 205 -13.98 -14.84 -11.70
C LEU A 205 -12.88 -13.80 -11.66
N ALA A 206 -12.94 -12.90 -10.72
CA ALA A 206 -11.87 -11.94 -10.40
C ALA A 206 -11.38 -12.17 -8.96
N VAL A 207 -10.09 -12.43 -8.80
CA VAL A 207 -9.46 -12.69 -7.50
C VAL A 207 -8.27 -11.75 -7.33
N SER A 208 -8.16 -11.09 -6.20
CA SER A 208 -6.96 -10.30 -5.86
C SER A 208 -6.88 -9.98 -4.36
N THR A 209 -5.68 -9.69 -3.87
CA THR A 209 -5.49 -8.81 -2.72
C THR A 209 -5.73 -7.37 -3.19
N PRO A 210 -6.39 -6.52 -2.40
CA PRO A 210 -6.58 -5.12 -2.76
C PRO A 210 -5.28 -4.32 -2.57
N THR A 211 -5.17 -3.17 -3.23
CA THR A 211 -4.00 -2.29 -3.14
C THR A 211 -4.32 -0.98 -2.41
N ILE A 212 -4.57 0.10 -3.12
CA ILE A 212 -4.83 1.43 -2.56
C ILE A 212 -6.30 1.78 -2.75
N GLU A 213 -6.94 2.33 -1.72
CA GLU A 213 -8.32 2.79 -1.78
C GLU A 213 -8.52 3.79 -2.92
N GLY A 214 -9.61 3.64 -3.67
CA GLY A 214 -9.91 4.45 -4.85
C GLY A 214 -9.14 4.06 -6.12
N VAL A 215 -8.09 3.23 -6.01
CA VAL A 215 -7.29 2.73 -7.15
C VAL A 215 -7.48 1.22 -7.35
N SER A 216 -7.70 0.49 -6.26
CA SER A 216 -7.91 -0.96 -6.27
C SER A 216 -9.10 -1.35 -7.15
N ARG A 217 -8.81 -2.11 -8.22
CA ARG A 217 -9.83 -2.61 -9.16
C ARG A 217 -10.70 -3.67 -8.54
N ILE A 218 -10.10 -4.55 -7.74
CA ILE A 218 -10.86 -5.62 -7.09
C ILE A 218 -11.83 -5.05 -6.07
N GLU A 219 -11.45 -3.98 -5.35
CA GLU A 219 -12.34 -3.28 -4.43
C GLU A 219 -13.49 -2.58 -5.16
N ALA A 220 -13.20 -1.92 -6.29
CA ALA A 220 -14.23 -1.30 -7.11
C ALA A 220 -15.27 -2.32 -7.63
N LEU A 221 -14.81 -3.51 -8.05
CA LEU A 221 -15.70 -4.61 -8.45
C LEU A 221 -16.49 -5.18 -7.25
N PHE A 222 -15.87 -5.28 -6.08
CA PHE A 222 -16.53 -5.75 -4.86
C PHE A 222 -17.70 -4.84 -4.48
N ARG A 223 -17.50 -3.53 -4.56
CA ARG A 223 -18.54 -2.52 -4.27
C ARG A 223 -19.72 -2.55 -5.26
N GLN A 224 -19.52 -3.02 -6.50
CA GLN A 224 -20.60 -3.22 -7.49
C GLN A 224 -21.46 -4.46 -7.20
N GLY A 225 -20.90 -5.46 -6.50
CA GLY A 225 -21.58 -6.69 -6.14
C GLY A 225 -22.39 -6.59 -4.84
N ASP A 226 -22.84 -7.74 -4.35
CA ASP A 226 -23.69 -7.87 -3.17
C ASP A 226 -22.89 -7.87 -1.84
N GLN A 227 -21.57 -7.67 -1.88
CA GLN A 227 -20.65 -7.39 -0.76
C GLN A 227 -20.81 -8.41 0.38
N ARG A 228 -20.56 -9.71 0.09
CA ARG A 228 -20.66 -10.78 1.06
C ARG A 228 -19.46 -10.83 2.00
N TYR A 229 -19.76 -11.02 3.28
CA TYR A 229 -18.78 -11.32 4.31
C TYR A 229 -19.12 -12.67 4.96
N TYR A 230 -18.08 -13.37 5.43
CA TYR A 230 -18.23 -14.66 6.06
C TYR A 230 -18.50 -14.48 7.55
N PHE A 231 -19.72 -14.84 7.99
CA PHE A 231 -20.12 -14.80 9.39
C PHE A 231 -19.92 -16.17 10.03
N VAL A 232 -19.39 -16.18 11.24
CA VAL A 232 -19.09 -17.41 11.98
C VAL A 232 -19.74 -17.35 13.38
N PRO A 233 -20.23 -18.49 13.90
CA PRO A 233 -20.87 -18.52 15.22
C PRO A 233 -19.82 -18.37 16.33
N CYS A 234 -20.16 -17.63 17.37
CA CYS A 234 -19.40 -17.66 18.62
C CYS A 234 -19.54 -19.02 19.29
N PRO A 235 -18.45 -19.69 19.71
CA PRO A 235 -18.52 -21.02 20.34
C PRO A 235 -19.34 -21.03 21.63
N ARG A 236 -19.43 -19.91 22.34
CA ARG A 236 -20.12 -19.80 23.62
C ARG A 236 -21.60 -19.44 23.49
N CYS A 237 -21.93 -18.41 22.69
CA CYS A 237 -23.30 -17.86 22.64
C CYS A 237 -24.01 -18.08 21.30
N GLY A 238 -23.34 -18.64 20.29
CA GLY A 238 -23.91 -18.88 18.96
C GLY A 238 -24.09 -17.60 18.10
N PHE A 239 -23.77 -16.41 18.61
CA PHE A 239 -23.92 -15.15 17.86
C PHE A 239 -23.07 -15.17 16.59
N MET A 240 -23.70 -14.92 15.45
CA MET A 240 -23.06 -14.89 14.14
C MET A 240 -22.35 -13.54 13.93
N GLN A 241 -21.03 -13.56 13.80
CA GLN A 241 -20.20 -12.37 13.73
C GLN A 241 -19.17 -12.47 12.61
N ARG A 242 -18.77 -11.32 12.09
CA ARG A 242 -17.61 -11.16 11.21
C ARG A 242 -16.33 -11.16 12.04
N LEU A 243 -15.25 -11.79 11.56
CA LEU A 243 -13.94 -11.61 12.18
C LEU A 243 -13.30 -10.32 11.65
N VAL A 244 -13.14 -9.35 12.54
CA VAL A 244 -12.53 -8.05 12.26
C VAL A 244 -11.31 -7.84 13.16
N TRP A 245 -10.32 -7.11 12.64
CA TRP A 245 -9.03 -6.92 13.30
C TRP A 245 -9.18 -6.26 14.68
N GLU A 246 -10.05 -5.28 14.80
CA GLU A 246 -10.27 -4.49 15.99
C GLU A 246 -10.81 -5.28 17.20
N ARG A 247 -11.18 -6.54 16.99
CA ARG A 247 -11.62 -7.43 18.07
C ARG A 247 -10.58 -8.48 18.47
N LEU A 248 -9.44 -8.49 17.83
CA LEU A 248 -8.31 -9.30 18.27
C LEU A 248 -7.62 -8.60 19.45
N ARG A 249 -7.48 -9.30 20.57
CA ARG A 249 -6.94 -8.78 21.83
C ARG A 249 -5.78 -9.62 22.31
N TRP A 250 -4.72 -8.97 22.79
CA TRP A 250 -3.59 -9.63 23.45
C TRP A 250 -3.04 -8.77 24.57
N PRO A 251 -2.41 -9.38 25.61
CA PRO A 251 -1.70 -8.64 26.65
C PRO A 251 -0.49 -7.90 26.08
N GLU A 252 -0.13 -6.79 26.69
CA GLU A 252 1.06 -6.03 26.28
C GLU A 252 2.32 -6.92 26.33
N GLY A 253 3.11 -6.89 25.23
CA GLY A 253 4.33 -7.69 25.08
C GLY A 253 4.12 -9.19 24.84
N LYS A 254 2.85 -9.68 24.74
CA LYS A 254 2.55 -11.12 24.56
C LYS A 254 1.57 -11.37 23.41
N PRO A 255 1.95 -11.05 22.16
CA PRO A 255 1.08 -11.25 21.02
C PRO A 255 0.68 -12.72 20.80
N GLU A 256 1.51 -13.69 21.23
CA GLU A 256 1.23 -15.13 21.15
C GLU A 256 -0.02 -15.55 21.95
N GLU A 257 -0.43 -14.77 22.96
CA GLU A 257 -1.65 -14.99 23.74
C GLU A 257 -2.89 -14.35 23.09
N ALA A 258 -2.84 -13.96 21.82
CA ALA A 258 -3.95 -13.28 21.15
C ALA A 258 -5.21 -14.14 21.11
N ARG A 259 -6.35 -13.51 21.43
CA ARG A 259 -7.68 -14.10 21.45
C ARG A 259 -8.67 -13.16 20.78
N TYR A 260 -9.66 -13.74 20.13
CA TYR A 260 -10.72 -12.97 19.49
C TYR A 260 -11.87 -12.72 20.47
N GLU A 261 -12.27 -11.47 20.65
CA GLU A 261 -13.36 -11.10 21.56
C GLU A 261 -14.71 -11.09 20.85
N CYS A 262 -15.64 -11.92 21.31
CA CYS A 262 -16.99 -12.00 20.77
C CYS A 262 -17.71 -10.65 20.89
N GLU A 263 -18.36 -10.24 19.82
CA GLU A 263 -19.09 -8.96 19.75
C GLU A 263 -20.27 -8.89 20.72
N ALA A 264 -20.99 -10.00 20.92
CA ALA A 264 -22.20 -10.04 21.72
C ALA A 264 -21.95 -10.33 23.20
N CYS A 265 -21.08 -11.32 23.52
CA CYS A 265 -20.93 -11.79 24.91
C CYS A 265 -19.55 -11.53 25.53
N GLY A 266 -18.61 -10.89 24.80
CA GLY A 266 -17.26 -10.60 25.29
C GLY A 266 -16.38 -11.83 25.53
N TYR A 267 -16.83 -13.03 25.14
CA TYR A 267 -16.05 -14.27 25.30
C TYR A 267 -14.75 -14.18 24.49
N ARG A 268 -13.63 -14.52 25.12
CA ARG A 268 -12.30 -14.54 24.49
C ARG A 268 -12.04 -15.88 23.85
N ILE A 269 -12.38 -15.98 22.58
CA ILE A 269 -12.27 -17.17 21.74
C ILE A 269 -10.80 -17.49 21.49
N GLN A 270 -10.43 -18.76 21.61
CA GLN A 270 -9.07 -19.24 21.36
C GLN A 270 -8.90 -19.72 19.91
N ASN A 271 -7.67 -19.66 19.39
CA ASN A 271 -7.40 -20.02 17.99
C ASN A 271 -7.80 -21.47 17.64
N HIS A 272 -7.73 -22.40 18.60
CA HIS A 272 -8.10 -23.81 18.38
C HIS A 272 -9.62 -24.04 18.22
N GLU A 273 -10.48 -23.10 18.63
CA GLU A 273 -11.93 -23.16 18.46
C GLU A 273 -12.37 -22.77 17.03
N LYS A 274 -11.47 -22.15 16.26
CA LYS A 274 -11.70 -21.65 14.90
C LYS A 274 -12.27 -22.71 13.92
N PRO A 275 -11.82 -23.99 13.90
CA PRO A 275 -12.36 -24.98 12.96
C PRO A 275 -13.87 -25.16 13.09
N ALA A 276 -14.42 -25.24 14.30
CA ALA A 276 -15.85 -25.33 14.53
C ALA A 276 -16.61 -24.07 14.10
N MET A 277 -16.03 -22.90 14.36
CA MET A 277 -16.60 -21.64 13.90
C MET A 277 -16.64 -21.57 12.37
N LEU A 278 -15.54 -21.92 11.70
CA LEU A 278 -15.47 -21.91 10.23
C LEU A 278 -16.47 -22.91 9.61
N ALA A 279 -16.61 -24.09 10.18
CA ALA A 279 -17.56 -25.11 9.70
C ALA A 279 -19.02 -24.66 9.83
N GLY A 280 -19.36 -23.89 10.87
CA GLY A 280 -20.68 -23.31 11.09
C GLY A 280 -20.89 -21.95 10.45
N GLY A 281 -19.92 -21.47 9.65
CA GLY A 281 -20.00 -20.15 9.02
C GLY A 281 -20.82 -20.12 7.75
N GLU A 282 -21.29 -18.92 7.40
CA GLU A 282 -22.06 -18.66 6.19
C GLU A 282 -21.75 -17.29 5.59
N TRP A 283 -21.86 -17.17 4.27
CA TRP A 283 -21.77 -15.92 3.56
C TRP A 283 -23.08 -15.14 3.61
N ARG A 284 -23.03 -13.88 4.03
CA ARG A 284 -24.19 -12.99 4.05
C ARG A 284 -23.94 -11.76 3.17
N PRO A 285 -24.86 -11.43 2.24
CA PRO A 285 -24.80 -10.19 1.48
C PRO A 285 -25.08 -9.01 2.42
N THR A 286 -24.35 -7.91 2.22
CA THR A 286 -24.53 -6.64 2.96
C THR A 286 -25.00 -5.51 2.07
N ALA A 287 -25.08 -5.73 0.76
CA ALA A 287 -25.59 -4.79 -0.22
C ALA A 287 -26.51 -5.51 -1.23
N ALA A 288 -27.37 -4.74 -1.89
CA ALA A 288 -28.26 -5.26 -2.94
C ALA A 288 -27.48 -5.71 -4.19
N GLY A 289 -26.38 -5.02 -4.52
CA GLY A 289 -25.59 -5.27 -5.71
C GLY A 289 -26.35 -5.04 -7.02
N ASP A 290 -25.77 -5.53 -8.12
CA ASP A 290 -26.32 -5.43 -9.49
C ASP A 290 -27.21 -6.65 -9.88
N GLY A 291 -27.45 -7.56 -8.95
CA GLY A 291 -28.17 -8.82 -9.16
C GLY A 291 -27.46 -9.88 -10.02
N ARG A 292 -26.25 -9.56 -10.54
CA ARG A 292 -25.46 -10.46 -11.39
C ARG A 292 -24.08 -10.77 -10.82
N THR A 293 -23.59 -9.94 -9.88
CA THR A 293 -22.28 -10.04 -9.28
C THR A 293 -22.40 -10.49 -7.83
N ARG A 294 -21.83 -11.64 -7.50
CA ARG A 294 -21.54 -12.04 -6.12
C ARG A 294 -20.13 -11.60 -5.77
N SER A 295 -19.99 -10.81 -4.73
CA SER A 295 -18.70 -10.29 -4.30
C SER A 295 -18.41 -10.70 -2.86
N TYR A 296 -17.23 -11.25 -2.62
CA TYR A 296 -16.81 -11.87 -1.37
C TYR A 296 -15.57 -11.15 -0.84
N SER A 297 -15.51 -10.96 0.48
CA SER A 297 -14.32 -10.40 1.16
C SER A 297 -13.93 -11.26 2.35
N LEU A 298 -12.63 -11.60 2.46
CA LEU A 298 -12.10 -12.45 3.51
C LEU A 298 -10.67 -12.06 3.91
N ASN A 299 -10.44 -11.90 5.22
CA ASN A 299 -9.13 -11.58 5.79
C ASN A 299 -8.43 -12.83 6.36
N ALA A 300 -7.17 -12.70 6.81
CA ALA A 300 -6.39 -13.82 7.33
C ALA A 300 -6.83 -14.32 8.72
N LEU A 301 -7.71 -13.63 9.42
CA LEU A 301 -8.27 -14.14 10.69
C LEU A 301 -9.03 -15.44 10.50
N TYR A 302 -9.53 -15.69 9.28
CA TYR A 302 -10.21 -16.93 8.88
C TYR A 302 -9.27 -18.07 8.44
N ALA A 303 -7.95 -17.86 8.44
CA ALA A 303 -6.99 -18.89 8.06
C ALA A 303 -7.16 -20.14 8.94
N PRO A 304 -7.19 -21.36 8.36
CA PRO A 304 -7.34 -22.60 9.12
C PRO A 304 -6.23 -22.80 10.17
N VAL A 305 -6.52 -23.56 11.21
CA VAL A 305 -5.49 -23.93 12.21
C VAL A 305 -4.37 -24.71 11.52
N GLY A 306 -3.11 -24.40 11.85
CA GLY A 306 -1.92 -24.91 11.17
C GLY A 306 -1.36 -23.98 10.08
N TRP A 307 -2.14 -22.97 9.69
CA TRP A 307 -1.70 -21.76 9.00
C TRP A 307 -1.45 -20.66 10.05
N PRO A 308 -1.09 -19.41 9.68
CA PRO A 308 -0.82 -18.38 10.67
C PRO A 308 -1.91 -18.25 11.73
N SER A 309 -1.52 -18.40 12.99
CA SER A 309 -2.41 -18.27 14.15
C SER A 309 -2.71 -16.79 14.42
N TRP A 310 -3.72 -16.49 15.20
CA TRP A 310 -4.01 -15.14 15.65
C TRP A 310 -2.85 -14.48 16.41
N GLY A 311 -2.05 -15.29 17.16
CA GLY A 311 -0.86 -14.81 17.84
C GLY A 311 0.26 -14.40 16.87
N GLU A 312 0.50 -15.20 15.84
CA GLU A 312 1.48 -14.88 14.79
C GLU A 312 1.06 -13.63 14.01
N LEU A 313 -0.23 -13.48 13.66
CA LEU A 313 -0.75 -12.28 13.02
C LEU A 313 -0.61 -11.03 13.91
N ALA A 314 -0.81 -11.17 15.24
CA ALA A 314 -0.61 -10.07 16.18
C ALA A 314 0.87 -9.67 16.28
N ALA A 315 1.79 -10.64 16.30
CA ALA A 315 3.24 -10.38 16.29
C ALA A 315 3.67 -9.69 14.99
N GLU A 316 3.17 -10.16 13.82
CA GLU A 316 3.44 -9.53 12.52
C GLU A 316 2.92 -8.09 12.46
N PHE A 317 1.74 -7.80 13.04
CA PHE A 317 1.24 -6.44 13.15
C PHE A 317 2.15 -5.52 13.96
N LEU A 318 2.68 -6.00 15.09
CA LEU A 318 3.57 -5.22 15.94
C LEU A 318 4.88 -4.84 15.21
N GLU A 319 5.37 -5.71 14.35
CA GLU A 319 6.50 -5.40 13.47
C GLU A 319 6.07 -4.46 12.33
N ALA A 320 4.95 -4.76 11.68
CA ALA A 320 4.45 -4.01 10.54
C ALA A 320 4.19 -2.53 10.87
N LYS A 321 3.66 -2.23 12.07
CA LYS A 321 3.35 -0.86 12.48
C LYS A 321 4.57 0.04 12.71
N LYS A 322 5.80 -0.52 12.65
CA LYS A 322 7.04 0.26 12.81
C LYS A 322 7.34 1.15 11.60
N SER A 323 6.85 0.80 10.41
CA SER A 323 6.92 1.66 9.23
C SER A 323 5.60 1.64 8.45
N ARG A 324 5.35 2.71 7.73
CA ARG A 324 4.15 2.84 6.90
C ARG A 324 4.11 1.79 5.80
N GLU A 325 5.24 1.55 5.15
CA GLU A 325 5.38 0.61 4.05
C GLU A 325 5.04 -0.82 4.49
N THR A 326 5.57 -1.24 5.64
CA THR A 326 5.27 -2.55 6.22
C THR A 326 3.83 -2.65 6.71
N LEU A 327 3.26 -1.57 7.26
CA LEU A 327 1.86 -1.52 7.67
C LEU A 327 0.92 -1.62 6.46
N GLN A 328 1.24 -0.94 5.35
CA GLN A 328 0.48 -1.08 4.11
C GLN A 328 0.47 -2.53 3.61
N VAL A 329 1.62 -3.20 3.61
CA VAL A 329 1.70 -4.63 3.24
C VAL A 329 0.79 -5.46 4.14
N PHE A 330 0.83 -5.24 5.46
CA PHE A 330 -0.01 -5.95 6.41
C PHE A 330 -1.51 -5.73 6.12
N VAL A 331 -1.95 -4.48 5.93
CA VAL A 331 -3.35 -4.15 5.63
C VAL A 331 -3.80 -4.83 4.33
N ASN A 332 -3.02 -4.71 3.26
CA ASN A 332 -3.40 -5.29 1.98
C ASN A 332 -3.36 -6.82 1.97
N THR A 333 -2.32 -7.44 2.56
CA THR A 333 -2.09 -8.88 2.43
C THR A 333 -2.65 -9.72 3.58
N ILE A 334 -2.79 -9.17 4.78
CA ILE A 334 -3.32 -9.88 5.95
C ILE A 334 -4.78 -9.50 6.19
N LEU A 335 -5.11 -8.21 6.22
CA LEU A 335 -6.49 -7.79 6.41
C LEU A 335 -7.33 -7.92 5.13
N GLY A 336 -6.69 -8.00 3.95
CA GLY A 336 -7.39 -8.05 2.68
C GLY A 336 -8.19 -6.76 2.43
N GLU A 337 -7.69 -5.65 2.92
CA GLU A 337 -8.30 -4.32 2.84
C GLU A 337 -7.43 -3.41 1.98
N ALA A 338 -8.08 -2.50 1.23
CA ALA A 338 -7.35 -1.49 0.50
C ALA A 338 -6.69 -0.51 1.46
N TRP A 339 -5.41 -0.22 1.22
CA TRP A 339 -4.68 0.75 2.00
C TRP A 339 -5.27 2.14 1.83
N ARG A 340 -5.76 2.72 2.92
CA ARG A 340 -6.20 4.10 2.95
C ARG A 340 -5.00 5.00 3.12
N ASP A 341 -4.65 5.69 2.03
CA ASP A 341 -3.60 6.69 2.08
C ASP A 341 -4.13 7.98 2.68
N GLU A 342 -3.98 8.13 3.99
CA GLU A 342 -4.38 9.36 4.68
C GLU A 342 -3.70 10.60 4.08
N ALA A 343 -2.50 10.45 3.51
CA ALA A 343 -1.82 11.54 2.83
C ALA A 343 -2.49 11.95 1.50
N ALA A 344 -3.28 11.06 0.90
CA ALA A 344 -4.04 11.38 -0.32
C ALA A 344 -5.37 12.10 -0.06
N VAL A 345 -5.86 12.10 1.18
CA VAL A 345 -7.05 12.89 1.54
C VAL A 345 -6.69 14.38 1.47
N PRO A 346 -7.40 15.23 0.73
CA PRO A 346 -7.11 16.66 0.68
C PRO A 346 -7.10 17.28 2.08
N LEU A 347 -6.13 18.13 2.35
CA LEU A 347 -6.13 18.99 3.51
C LEU A 347 -6.81 20.30 3.13
N GLU A 348 -7.72 20.75 3.99
CA GLU A 348 -8.42 22.01 3.78
C GLU A 348 -7.61 23.17 4.38
N ALA A 349 -7.29 24.16 3.56
CA ALA A 349 -6.53 25.35 3.98
C ALA A 349 -7.25 26.10 5.13
N ASP A 350 -8.58 26.16 5.10
CA ASP A 350 -9.39 26.82 6.13
C ASP A 350 -9.28 26.14 7.49
N ALA A 351 -9.22 24.82 7.54
CA ALA A 351 -9.03 24.07 8.79
C ALA A 351 -7.67 24.38 9.44
N LEU A 352 -6.62 24.49 8.64
CA LEU A 352 -5.29 24.88 9.13
C LEU A 352 -5.24 26.37 9.51
N TYR A 353 -5.87 27.24 8.73
CA TYR A 353 -5.98 28.66 9.01
C TYR A 353 -6.66 28.94 10.36
N ALA A 354 -7.70 28.17 10.71
CA ALA A 354 -8.38 28.25 11.99
C ALA A 354 -7.52 27.84 13.20
N ARG A 355 -6.41 27.10 12.97
CA ARG A 355 -5.48 26.63 14.01
C ARG A 355 -4.44 27.66 14.41
N ARG A 356 -4.44 28.87 13.80
CA ARG A 356 -3.48 29.91 14.16
C ARG A 356 -3.63 30.36 15.59
N GLU A 357 -2.51 30.63 16.23
CA GLU A 357 -2.43 31.00 17.64
C GLU A 357 -1.43 32.13 17.86
N PRO A 358 -1.57 32.92 18.94
CA PRO A 358 -0.59 33.94 19.26
C PRO A 358 0.71 33.29 19.78
N PHE A 359 1.85 33.68 19.22
CA PHE A 359 3.14 33.33 19.76
C PHE A 359 3.56 34.39 20.78
N GLY A 360 3.87 33.98 22.01
CA GLY A 360 4.28 34.89 23.08
C GLY A 360 5.70 35.44 22.92
N ALA A 361 6.50 34.80 22.06
CA ALA A 361 7.88 35.19 21.76
C ALA A 361 8.20 34.85 20.29
N GLU A 362 9.35 35.36 19.77
CA GLU A 362 9.79 35.00 18.41
C GLU A 362 10.01 33.48 18.26
N ALA A 363 10.51 32.83 19.30
CA ALA A 363 10.59 31.37 19.40
C ALA A 363 9.87 30.95 20.71
N PRO A 364 8.68 30.31 20.63
CA PRO A 364 7.91 29.82 21.78
C PRO A 364 8.67 28.79 22.62
N ALA A 365 8.21 28.57 23.86
CA ALA A 365 8.85 27.71 24.88
C ALA A 365 9.19 26.28 24.40
N GLY A 366 8.40 25.71 23.46
CA GLY A 366 8.62 24.38 22.90
C GLY A 366 9.78 24.28 21.92
N VAL A 367 10.28 25.42 21.39
CA VAL A 367 11.33 25.46 20.35
C VAL A 367 12.70 25.28 20.99
N CYS A 368 13.49 24.33 20.51
CA CYS A 368 14.87 24.12 20.94
C CYS A 368 15.89 24.21 19.81
N LEU A 369 15.45 24.18 18.57
CA LEU A 369 16.28 24.21 17.38
C LEU A 369 15.56 24.97 16.27
N ILE A 370 16.29 25.65 15.38
CA ILE A 370 15.72 26.37 14.24
C ILE A 370 16.41 25.91 12.96
N THR A 371 15.62 25.64 11.92
CA THR A 371 16.10 25.43 10.55
C THR A 371 15.36 26.33 9.56
N ALA A 372 15.89 26.48 8.36
CA ALA A 372 15.26 27.23 7.29
C ALA A 372 15.23 26.44 5.98
N GLY A 373 14.22 26.71 5.17
CA GLY A 373 14.10 26.22 3.80
C GLY A 373 13.83 27.38 2.86
N ALA A 374 14.53 27.45 1.74
CA ALA A 374 14.37 28.53 0.77
C ALA A 374 14.12 27.96 -0.64
N ASP A 375 13.11 28.50 -1.29
CA ASP A 375 12.74 28.25 -2.67
C ASP A 375 13.15 29.44 -3.53
N VAL A 376 13.88 29.18 -4.63
CA VAL A 376 14.46 30.24 -5.48
C VAL A 376 13.67 30.33 -6.78
N GLN A 377 13.11 31.53 -7.03
CA GLN A 377 12.39 31.87 -8.25
C GLN A 377 13.19 32.92 -9.05
N ALA A 378 12.72 33.35 -10.22
CA ALA A 378 13.41 34.31 -11.04
C ALA A 378 13.49 35.73 -10.40
N ASP A 379 12.42 36.14 -9.72
CA ASP A 379 12.16 37.49 -9.22
C ASP A 379 12.12 37.58 -7.69
N ARG A 380 12.35 36.47 -6.97
CA ARG A 380 12.29 36.43 -5.52
C ARG A 380 12.85 35.14 -4.92
N ILE A 381 13.14 35.16 -3.63
CA ILE A 381 13.43 34.00 -2.81
C ILE A 381 12.36 33.92 -1.71
N GLU A 382 11.69 32.78 -1.59
CA GLU A 382 10.71 32.54 -0.51
C GLU A 382 11.33 31.62 0.53
N CYS A 383 11.40 32.08 1.78
CA CYS A 383 12.11 31.39 2.86
C CYS A 383 11.22 31.19 4.07
N GLU A 384 11.07 29.96 4.52
CA GLU A 384 10.43 29.65 5.80
C GLU A 384 11.47 29.30 6.86
N VAL A 385 11.30 29.91 8.05
CA VAL A 385 12.08 29.62 9.26
C VAL A 385 11.21 28.84 10.22
N VAL A 386 11.67 27.64 10.59
CA VAL A 386 10.90 26.67 11.37
C VAL A 386 11.64 26.36 12.68
N GLY A 387 10.94 26.53 13.79
CA GLY A 387 11.34 26.04 15.11
C GLY A 387 10.94 24.60 15.31
N TRP A 388 11.79 23.81 15.97
CA TRP A 388 11.57 22.39 16.28
C TRP A 388 11.69 22.13 17.77
N GLY A 389 10.81 21.28 18.28
CA GLY A 389 10.79 20.77 19.64
C GLY A 389 10.84 19.25 19.71
N ALA A 390 10.62 18.67 20.90
CA ALA A 390 10.61 17.24 21.12
C ALA A 390 9.58 16.52 20.22
N GLY A 391 9.92 15.34 19.73
CA GLY A 391 9.06 14.57 18.82
C GLY A 391 8.79 15.25 17.49
N GLU A 392 9.65 16.20 17.06
CA GLU A 392 9.51 17.00 15.85
C GLU A 392 8.21 17.87 15.84
N GLU A 393 7.67 18.24 16.99
CA GLU A 393 6.71 19.33 17.10
C GLU A 393 7.32 20.60 16.51
N SER A 394 6.55 21.39 15.74
CA SER A 394 7.14 22.45 14.93
C SER A 394 6.34 23.75 14.94
N TRP A 395 7.03 24.88 14.87
CA TRP A 395 6.48 26.23 14.83
C TRP A 395 6.94 26.97 13.57
N SER A 396 6.00 27.53 12.79
CA SER A 396 6.29 28.41 11.66
C SER A 396 6.70 29.78 12.19
N LEU A 397 8.00 30.00 12.48
CA LEU A 397 8.45 31.22 13.13
C LEU A 397 8.41 32.43 12.20
N GLY A 398 8.72 32.24 10.92
CA GLY A 398 8.71 33.32 9.93
C GLY A 398 8.60 32.78 8.49
N TYR A 399 7.87 33.51 7.66
CA TYR A 399 7.84 33.31 6.21
C TYR A 399 8.18 34.62 5.53
N PHE A 400 9.20 34.62 4.71
CA PHE A 400 9.79 35.82 4.12
C PHE A 400 9.84 35.71 2.61
N VAL A 401 9.32 36.71 1.92
CA VAL A 401 9.41 36.84 0.47
C VAL A 401 10.42 37.97 0.19
N LEU A 402 11.60 37.59 -0.26
CA LEU A 402 12.67 38.51 -0.60
C LEU A 402 12.62 38.80 -2.09
N HIS A 403 12.07 39.95 -2.46
CA HIS A 403 11.94 40.38 -3.86
C HIS A 403 13.24 40.86 -4.45
N GLY A 404 13.55 40.49 -5.68
CA GLY A 404 14.72 40.90 -6.45
C GLY A 404 15.14 39.89 -7.49
N ASP A 405 15.86 40.31 -8.50
CA ASP A 405 16.45 39.42 -9.50
C ASP A 405 17.46 38.48 -8.84
N THR A 406 17.17 37.18 -8.85
CA THR A 406 18.02 36.15 -8.21
C THR A 406 19.33 35.88 -8.96
N GLY A 407 19.52 36.44 -10.14
CA GLY A 407 20.82 36.54 -10.81
C GLY A 407 21.72 37.63 -10.22
N GLN A 408 21.20 38.53 -9.35
CA GLN A 408 21.92 39.67 -8.78
C GLN A 408 22.22 39.46 -7.28
N PRO A 409 23.28 40.07 -6.71
CA PRO A 409 23.75 39.80 -5.35
C PRO A 409 22.87 40.38 -4.23
N GLU A 410 21.99 41.36 -4.53
CA GLU A 410 21.23 42.11 -3.52
C GLU A 410 20.28 41.19 -2.73
N VAL A 411 19.46 40.42 -3.42
CA VAL A 411 18.50 39.50 -2.79
C VAL A 411 19.22 38.43 -1.96
N TRP A 412 20.39 37.98 -2.38
CA TRP A 412 21.22 37.03 -1.63
C TRP A 412 21.83 37.66 -0.37
N THR A 413 22.13 38.97 -0.39
CA THR A 413 22.56 39.71 0.81
C THR A 413 21.43 39.78 1.83
N ASP A 414 20.20 39.99 1.40
CA ASP A 414 19.03 40.00 2.28
C ASP A 414 18.73 38.60 2.85
N LEU A 415 18.87 37.56 2.03
CA LEU A 415 18.79 36.19 2.53
C LEU A 415 19.87 35.89 3.57
N ASP A 416 21.10 36.31 3.34
CA ASP A 416 22.21 36.14 4.28
C ASP A 416 21.96 36.81 5.64
N ARG A 417 21.44 38.05 5.62
CA ARG A 417 21.02 38.76 6.85
C ARG A 417 19.92 38.02 7.59
N LEU A 418 18.91 37.52 6.87
CA LEU A 418 17.84 36.72 7.45
C LEU A 418 18.36 35.46 8.12
N LEU A 419 19.23 34.70 7.44
CA LEU A 419 19.81 33.46 7.95
C LEU A 419 20.86 33.69 9.06
N ALA A 420 21.39 34.89 9.20
CA ALA A 420 22.29 35.29 10.30
C ALA A 420 21.53 35.78 11.53
N ARG A 421 20.22 36.06 11.40
CA ARG A 421 19.39 36.55 12.49
C ARG A 421 19.33 35.52 13.62
N GLN A 422 19.39 36.02 14.86
CA GLN A 422 19.11 35.25 16.06
C GLN A 422 17.66 35.46 16.51
N TRP A 423 17.02 34.42 16.90
CA TRP A 423 15.60 34.41 17.32
C TRP A 423 15.51 34.36 18.82
N ARG A 424 14.79 35.30 19.44
CA ARG A 424 14.63 35.36 20.89
C ARG A 424 13.64 34.30 21.35
N HIS A 425 14.16 33.32 22.09
CA HIS A 425 13.35 32.32 22.77
C HIS A 425 12.61 32.92 23.95
N GLU A 426 11.49 32.35 24.34
CA GLU A 426 10.68 32.80 25.50
C GLU A 426 11.47 32.87 26.82
N SER A 427 12.45 31.99 27.01
CA SER A 427 13.39 32.05 28.15
C SER A 427 14.42 33.18 28.08
N GLY A 428 14.42 34.00 27.03
CA GLY A 428 15.41 35.05 26.78
C GLY A 428 16.68 34.61 26.07
N LEU A 429 16.90 33.32 25.87
CA LEU A 429 18.01 32.79 25.05
C LEU A 429 17.86 33.18 23.58
N LEU A 430 18.98 33.29 22.87
CA LEU A 430 19.02 33.58 21.44
C LEU A 430 19.34 32.30 20.65
N LEU A 431 18.46 31.91 19.74
CA LEU A 431 18.59 30.74 18.89
C LEU A 431 19.00 31.14 17.47
N PRO A 432 20.13 30.64 16.94
CA PRO A 432 20.50 30.81 15.54
C PRO A 432 19.76 29.82 14.64
N VAL A 433 19.71 30.09 13.34
CA VAL A 433 19.37 29.09 12.33
C VAL A 433 20.51 28.06 12.26
N SER A 434 20.22 26.80 12.62
CA SER A 434 21.21 25.72 12.79
C SER A 434 21.58 25.02 11.49
N ALA A 435 20.66 24.99 10.52
CA ALA A 435 20.87 24.48 9.17
C ALA A 435 19.84 25.09 8.20
N THR A 436 20.23 25.26 6.94
CA THR A 436 19.36 25.77 5.88
C THR A 436 19.50 24.91 4.63
N ALA A 437 18.40 24.63 3.94
CA ALA A 437 18.38 24.00 2.63
C ALA A 437 17.83 24.99 1.59
N ILE A 438 18.56 25.23 0.52
CA ILE A 438 18.21 26.17 -0.55
C ILE A 438 18.07 25.41 -1.85
N ASP A 439 16.92 25.54 -2.52
CA ASP A 439 16.70 24.88 -3.80
C ASP A 439 17.62 25.44 -4.88
N ALA A 440 18.27 24.56 -5.62
CA ALA A 440 19.17 24.85 -6.72
C ALA A 440 18.57 24.46 -8.08
N GLY A 441 17.24 24.36 -8.16
CA GLY A 441 16.52 24.09 -9.40
C GLY A 441 16.59 25.25 -10.39
N PHE A 442 16.58 26.47 -9.87
CA PHE A 442 16.77 27.72 -10.61
C PHE A 442 18.06 28.42 -10.14
N GLU A 443 18.74 29.19 -11.02
CA GLU A 443 20.02 29.89 -10.74
C GLU A 443 21.06 28.98 -10.02
N THR A 444 21.24 27.77 -10.53
CA THR A 444 22.04 26.70 -9.88
C THR A 444 23.42 27.15 -9.47
N GLU A 445 24.18 27.87 -10.35
CA GLU A 445 25.56 28.30 -10.05
C GLU A 445 25.59 29.33 -8.91
N THR A 446 24.67 30.31 -8.93
CA THR A 446 24.53 31.32 -7.88
C THR A 446 24.23 30.69 -6.52
N VAL A 447 23.30 29.71 -6.48
CA VAL A 447 22.98 28.94 -5.25
C VAL A 447 24.20 28.16 -4.76
N LEU A 448 24.92 27.48 -5.65
CA LEU A 448 26.13 26.71 -5.28
C LEU A 448 27.21 27.60 -4.70
N ASP A 449 27.49 28.77 -5.30
CA ASP A 449 28.50 29.71 -4.82
C ASP A 449 28.07 30.33 -3.49
N PHE A 450 26.81 30.74 -3.33
CA PHE A 450 26.28 31.26 -2.08
C PHE A 450 26.42 30.25 -0.93
N CYS A 451 26.04 29.00 -1.16
CA CYS A 451 26.11 27.92 -0.16
C CYS A 451 27.56 27.52 0.16
N ARG A 452 28.46 27.47 -0.86
CA ARG A 452 29.87 27.14 -0.68
C ARG A 452 30.56 28.13 0.27
N ALA A 453 30.32 29.42 0.10
CA ALA A 453 30.87 30.46 0.97
C ALA A 453 30.35 30.37 2.42
N ARG A 454 29.21 29.71 2.65
CA ARG A 454 28.52 29.62 3.95
C ARG A 454 28.41 28.19 4.51
N ARG A 455 29.22 27.27 3.98
CA ARG A 455 29.23 25.84 4.42
C ARG A 455 29.42 25.69 5.94
N GLY A 456 30.23 26.55 6.56
CA GLY A 456 30.41 26.54 8.03
C GLY A 456 29.14 26.84 8.84
N ARG A 457 28.13 27.47 8.22
CA ARG A 457 26.83 27.75 8.80
C ARG A 457 25.80 26.69 8.43
N ARG A 458 26.17 25.57 7.79
CA ARG A 458 25.32 24.49 7.29
C ARG A 458 24.21 24.98 6.36
N ILE A 459 24.58 25.87 5.41
CA ILE A 459 23.69 26.29 4.34
C ILE A 459 24.00 25.43 3.12
N TRP A 460 23.02 24.59 2.75
CA TRP A 460 23.19 23.49 1.80
C TRP A 460 22.40 23.73 0.52
N PRO A 461 23.01 23.57 -0.66
CA PRO A 461 22.28 23.56 -1.92
C PRO A 461 21.61 22.20 -2.10
N ILE A 462 20.32 22.22 -2.39
CA ILE A 462 19.53 21.00 -2.59
C ILE A 462 18.89 20.98 -3.98
N LYS A 463 18.50 19.79 -4.43
CA LYS A 463 17.60 19.62 -5.56
C LYS A 463 16.64 18.48 -5.25
N GLY A 464 15.34 18.73 -5.44
CA GLY A 464 14.29 17.77 -5.24
C GLY A 464 14.34 16.62 -6.26
N GLN A 465 14.19 15.40 -5.78
CA GLN A 465 13.95 14.22 -6.60
C GLN A 465 12.58 13.66 -6.31
N SER A 466 11.81 13.37 -7.36
CA SER A 466 10.50 12.70 -7.24
C SER A 466 10.66 11.23 -6.89
N GLY A 467 9.62 10.65 -6.26
CA GLY A 467 9.50 9.24 -5.90
C GLY A 467 9.60 8.98 -4.39
N PHE A 468 8.72 8.11 -3.91
CA PHE A 468 8.52 7.85 -2.47
C PHE A 468 9.55 6.90 -1.82
N GLY A 469 10.46 6.30 -2.58
CA GLY A 469 11.50 5.42 -2.06
C GLY A 469 12.84 6.11 -1.74
N LYS A 470 12.90 7.44 -1.77
CA LYS A 470 14.14 8.20 -1.60
C LYS A 470 14.24 8.78 -0.20
N PRO A 471 15.44 8.81 0.42
CA PRO A 471 15.60 9.42 1.74
C PRO A 471 15.39 10.92 1.67
N ILE A 472 14.81 11.53 2.72
CA ILE A 472 14.65 12.99 2.81
C ILE A 472 16.01 13.69 2.66
N TRP A 473 17.06 13.15 3.29
CA TRP A 473 18.43 13.64 3.14
C TRP A 473 19.37 12.52 2.70
N PRO A 474 20.19 12.71 1.64
CA PRO A 474 21.08 11.67 1.14
C PRO A 474 22.32 11.51 2.03
N ARG A 475 22.89 10.30 2.03
CA ARG A 475 24.14 10.03 2.79
C ARG A 475 25.35 10.79 2.26
N ARG A 476 25.38 11.14 0.98
CA ARG A 476 26.50 11.82 0.31
C ARG A 476 25.94 12.87 -0.66
N ALA A 477 26.66 13.97 -0.78
CA ALA A 477 26.43 14.93 -1.84
C ALA A 477 26.79 14.33 -3.21
N THR A 478 26.14 14.84 -4.25
CA THR A 478 26.54 14.66 -5.65
C THR A 478 27.28 15.91 -6.12
N THR A 479 27.79 15.91 -7.33
CA THR A 479 28.34 17.10 -7.96
C THR A 479 27.31 17.72 -8.89
N GLY A 480 27.06 19.02 -8.78
CA GLY A 480 26.12 19.79 -9.61
C GLY A 480 26.78 21.02 -10.23
N GLY A 481 26.13 21.61 -11.24
CA GLY A 481 26.56 22.80 -11.92
C GLY A 481 27.80 22.61 -12.79
N LYS A 482 28.18 23.68 -13.53
CA LYS A 482 29.38 23.73 -14.39
C LYS A 482 30.67 23.57 -13.59
N ASN A 483 30.72 24.15 -12.38
CA ASN A 483 31.86 24.15 -11.48
C ASN A 483 31.92 22.92 -10.54
N ARG A 484 31.08 21.89 -10.76
CA ARG A 484 31.01 20.65 -9.96
C ARG A 484 30.93 20.89 -8.44
N GLY A 485 30.08 21.85 -8.03
CA GLY A 485 29.81 22.12 -6.62
C GLY A 485 29.08 20.94 -5.93
N GLU A 486 29.21 20.86 -4.61
CA GLU A 486 28.40 19.90 -3.81
C GLU A 486 26.92 20.23 -3.97
N LEU A 487 26.09 19.21 -4.26
CA LEU A 487 24.65 19.29 -4.38
C LEU A 487 23.99 18.09 -3.70
N TYR A 488 22.98 18.32 -2.87
CA TYR A 488 22.27 17.27 -2.16
C TYR A 488 20.95 16.97 -2.85
N LEU A 489 20.80 15.72 -3.35
CA LEU A 489 19.59 15.26 -4.01
C LEU A 489 18.63 14.72 -2.95
N ILE A 490 17.64 15.54 -2.55
CA ILE A 490 16.68 15.20 -1.49
C ILE A 490 15.46 14.48 -2.04
N GLY A 491 14.84 13.60 -1.24
CA GLY A 491 13.54 12.99 -1.52
C GLY A 491 12.41 13.98 -1.29
N ALA A 492 12.10 14.83 -2.29
CA ALA A 492 11.12 15.90 -2.16
C ALA A 492 9.72 15.36 -1.86
N ASP A 493 9.28 14.31 -2.57
CA ASP A 493 7.95 13.72 -2.34
C ASP A 493 7.83 13.13 -0.93
N VAL A 494 8.89 12.53 -0.39
CA VAL A 494 8.92 12.00 0.98
C VAL A 494 8.90 13.12 2.02
N ALA A 495 9.62 14.22 1.78
CA ALA A 495 9.58 15.39 2.66
C ALA A 495 8.20 16.05 2.67
N LYS A 496 7.55 16.19 1.50
CA LYS A 496 6.17 16.68 1.38
C LYS A 496 5.17 15.76 2.06
N GLU A 497 5.26 14.45 1.84
CA GLU A 497 4.40 13.46 2.50
C GLU A 497 4.52 13.54 4.04
N LYS A 498 5.75 13.61 4.55
CA LYS A 498 5.99 13.77 5.98
C LYS A 498 5.43 15.10 6.51
N THR A 499 5.53 16.18 5.73
CA THR A 499 4.91 17.47 6.06
C THR A 499 3.38 17.34 6.13
N TYR A 500 2.73 16.75 5.12
CA TYR A 500 1.28 16.54 5.11
C TYR A 500 0.81 15.65 6.27
N SER A 501 1.54 14.59 6.59
CA SER A 501 1.25 13.73 7.75
C SER A 501 1.20 14.52 9.06
N ARG A 502 2.12 15.50 9.25
CA ARG A 502 2.15 16.34 10.44
C ARG A 502 1.09 17.41 10.46
N LEU A 503 0.74 17.99 9.31
CA LEU A 503 -0.35 18.93 9.19
C LEU A 503 -1.69 18.34 9.64
N ARG A 504 -1.85 17.00 9.59
CA ARG A 504 -3.04 16.27 10.04
C ARG A 504 -3.09 16.01 11.54
N VAL A 505 -1.98 16.20 12.25
CA VAL A 505 -1.99 16.07 13.70
C VAL A 505 -2.85 17.19 14.29
N GLU A 506 -3.90 16.85 15.03
CA GLU A 506 -4.90 17.81 15.51
C GLU A 506 -4.60 18.36 16.90
N ARG A 507 -3.73 17.71 17.67
CA ARG A 507 -3.43 18.08 19.06
C ARG A 507 -1.97 18.41 19.23
N PRO A 508 -1.61 19.47 20.01
CA PRO A 508 -0.23 19.78 20.36
C PRO A 508 0.51 18.57 20.93
N GLY A 509 1.78 18.44 20.57
CA GLY A 509 2.66 17.34 20.93
C GLY A 509 3.47 16.83 19.74
N PRO A 510 4.02 15.61 19.79
CA PRO A 510 4.87 15.07 18.74
C PRO A 510 4.27 15.20 17.35
N GLY A 511 5.00 15.86 16.44
CA GLY A 511 4.60 16.07 15.05
C GLY A 511 3.59 17.17 14.79
N TYR A 512 3.01 17.81 15.80
CA TYR A 512 2.05 18.90 15.60
C TYR A 512 2.72 20.14 14.97
N CYS A 513 1.96 20.86 14.14
CA CYS A 513 2.39 22.09 13.49
C CYS A 513 1.66 23.31 14.05
N HIS A 514 2.41 24.24 14.65
CA HIS A 514 1.93 25.51 15.17
C HIS A 514 2.07 26.63 14.15
N PHE A 515 1.09 27.50 14.04
CA PHE A 515 1.06 28.61 13.09
C PHE A 515 0.75 29.93 13.81
N PRO A 516 1.52 31.00 13.57
CA PRO A 516 1.28 32.31 14.16
C PRO A 516 0.08 33.00 13.50
N LEU A 517 -0.52 33.97 14.20
CA LEU A 517 -1.68 34.72 13.73
C LEU A 517 -1.43 35.52 12.44
N ASP A 518 -0.19 35.88 12.15
CA ASP A 518 0.20 36.68 10.99
C ASP A 518 0.25 35.89 9.65
N ARG A 519 0.08 34.57 9.69
CA ARG A 519 0.03 33.77 8.46
C ARG A 519 -1.26 34.05 7.70
N SER A 520 -1.09 34.45 6.42
CA SER A 520 -2.21 34.73 5.50
C SER A 520 -2.92 33.43 5.08
N ARG A 521 -4.16 33.57 4.63
CA ARG A 521 -4.91 32.45 4.04
C ARG A 521 -4.21 31.89 2.80
N ASP A 522 -3.69 32.78 1.93
CA ASP A 522 -2.97 32.41 0.70
C ASP A 522 -1.75 31.52 1.01
N TRP A 523 -1.07 31.79 2.13
CA TRP A 523 0.04 30.94 2.59
C TRP A 523 -0.44 29.51 2.89
N PHE A 524 -1.60 29.33 3.54
CA PHE A 524 -2.17 27.99 3.78
C PHE A 524 -2.64 27.34 2.48
N GLU A 525 -3.18 28.09 1.54
CA GLU A 525 -3.54 27.57 0.22
C GLU A 525 -2.30 27.05 -0.52
N MET A 526 -1.17 27.76 -0.47
CA MET A 526 0.10 27.29 -1.01
C MET A 526 0.62 26.04 -0.26
N LEU A 527 0.46 25.99 1.06
CA LEU A 527 0.94 24.88 1.90
C LEU A 527 0.23 23.56 1.58
N VAL A 528 -1.04 23.58 1.16
CA VAL A 528 -1.85 22.41 0.83
C VAL A 528 -2.17 22.29 -0.67
N SER A 529 -1.45 23.01 -1.52
CA SER A 529 -1.71 23.14 -2.96
C SER A 529 -1.50 21.87 -3.77
N GLU A 530 -0.70 20.94 -3.28
CA GLU A 530 -0.38 19.69 -3.96
C GLU A 530 -1.18 18.51 -3.40
N ARG A 531 -1.42 17.53 -4.25
CA ARG A 531 -2.07 16.26 -3.85
C ARG A 531 -1.34 15.08 -4.45
N ILE A 532 -1.42 13.95 -3.76
CA ILE A 532 -0.90 12.69 -4.28
C ILE A 532 -1.87 12.15 -5.31
N VAL A 533 -1.38 11.87 -6.49
CA VAL A 533 -2.09 11.12 -7.53
C VAL A 533 -1.31 9.86 -7.88
N VAL A 534 -2.03 8.83 -8.31
CA VAL A 534 -1.43 7.61 -8.84
C VAL A 534 -1.54 7.65 -10.35
N GLU A 535 -0.40 7.73 -11.02
CA GLU A 535 -0.31 7.76 -12.47
C GLU A 535 0.57 6.60 -12.95
N ARG A 536 0.01 5.74 -13.80
CA ARG A 536 0.68 4.51 -14.31
C ARG A 536 1.21 3.57 -13.20
N GLY A 537 0.52 3.54 -12.05
CA GLY A 537 0.94 2.72 -10.91
C GLY A 537 2.00 3.36 -10.00
N GLU A 538 2.49 4.56 -10.33
CA GLU A 538 3.41 5.32 -9.50
C GLU A 538 2.68 6.46 -8.80
N ARG A 539 2.98 6.65 -7.53
CA ARG A 539 2.49 7.78 -6.73
C ARG A 539 3.40 8.98 -6.99
N LYS A 540 2.81 10.14 -7.17
CA LYS A 540 3.55 11.41 -7.24
C LYS A 540 2.72 12.56 -6.70
N PHE A 541 3.38 13.58 -6.19
CA PHE A 541 2.73 14.86 -5.90
C PHE A 541 2.46 15.59 -7.21
N THR A 542 1.25 16.13 -7.34
CA THR A 542 0.86 16.97 -8.47
C THR A 542 0.19 18.23 -7.98
N ARG A 543 0.43 19.30 -8.71
CA ARG A 543 -0.13 20.64 -8.49
C ARG A 543 -1.04 21.00 -9.66
N PRO A 544 -2.23 21.57 -9.43
CA PRO A 544 -3.01 22.17 -10.51
C PRO A 544 -2.23 23.29 -11.20
N ALA A 545 -2.43 23.43 -12.51
CA ALA A 545 -1.74 24.47 -13.28
C ALA A 545 -2.08 25.88 -12.73
N GLY A 546 -1.06 26.73 -12.59
CA GLY A 546 -1.22 28.12 -12.11
C GLY A 546 -1.36 28.27 -10.59
N VAL A 547 -1.38 27.19 -9.81
CA VAL A 547 -1.41 27.26 -8.34
C VAL A 547 0.00 27.36 -7.79
N ARG A 548 0.21 28.26 -6.85
CA ARG A 548 1.50 28.44 -6.15
C ARG A 548 1.70 27.37 -5.08
N ASN A 549 2.95 26.96 -4.82
CA ASN A 549 3.31 25.93 -3.83
C ASN A 549 4.56 26.26 -3.01
N GLU A 550 5.11 27.45 -3.14
CA GLU A 550 6.41 27.83 -2.55
C GLU A 550 6.42 27.68 -1.01
N ALA A 551 5.27 27.89 -0.33
CA ALA A 551 5.16 27.66 1.11
C ALA A 551 5.34 26.17 1.48
N LEU A 552 4.80 25.24 0.66
CA LEU A 552 5.00 23.81 0.85
C LEU A 552 6.45 23.41 0.60
N ASP A 553 7.05 23.91 -0.48
CA ASP A 553 8.43 23.62 -0.84
C ASP A 553 9.40 24.14 0.23
N ALA A 554 9.28 25.42 0.65
CA ALA A 554 10.09 25.99 1.72
C ALA A 554 9.95 25.21 3.04
N ARG A 555 8.74 24.78 3.41
CA ARG A 555 8.48 23.95 4.59
C ARG A 555 9.14 22.58 4.50
N ALA A 556 9.03 21.91 3.35
CA ALA A 556 9.67 20.63 3.10
C ALA A 556 11.21 20.75 3.11
N TYR A 557 11.76 21.86 2.62
CA TYR A 557 13.20 22.13 2.64
C TYR A 557 13.71 22.43 4.05
N ALA A 558 12.94 23.13 4.89
CA ALA A 558 13.27 23.32 6.30
C ALA A 558 13.30 21.99 7.06
N LEU A 559 12.39 21.06 6.75
CA LEU A 559 12.41 19.69 7.24
C LEU A 559 13.64 18.91 6.73
N ALA A 560 14.00 19.06 5.46
CA ALA A 560 15.19 18.44 4.91
C ALA A 560 16.47 18.97 5.59
N ALA A 561 16.52 20.26 5.92
CA ALA A 561 17.61 20.84 6.71
C ALA A 561 17.72 20.23 8.10
N LEU A 562 16.61 19.93 8.78
CA LEU A 562 16.60 19.16 10.04
C LEU A 562 17.19 17.75 9.84
N HIS A 563 16.77 17.07 8.78
CA HIS A 563 17.29 15.73 8.45
C HIS A 563 18.79 15.72 8.14
N SER A 564 19.36 16.83 7.64
CA SER A 564 20.81 16.97 7.46
C SER A 564 21.57 16.88 8.80
N LEU A 565 20.97 17.41 9.88
CA LEU A 565 21.53 17.33 11.22
C LEU A 565 21.44 15.90 11.77
N TYR A 566 20.34 15.18 11.52
CA TYR A 566 20.22 13.76 11.90
C TYR A 566 21.30 12.89 11.25
N MET A 567 21.58 13.13 9.97
CA MET A 567 22.65 12.42 9.26
C MET A 567 24.06 12.74 9.81
N ALA A 568 24.20 13.88 10.48
CA ALA A 568 25.43 14.25 11.21
C ALA A 568 25.46 13.70 12.65
N GLY A 569 24.48 12.85 13.05
CA GLY A 569 24.41 12.25 14.38
C GLY A 569 23.65 13.10 15.42
N PHE A 570 23.01 14.20 15.01
CA PHE A 570 22.21 15.02 15.94
C PHE A 570 20.94 14.28 16.37
N LYS A 571 20.59 14.38 17.64
CA LYS A 571 19.39 13.78 18.23
C LYS A 571 18.51 14.86 18.83
N LEU A 572 17.41 15.17 18.17
CA LEU A 572 16.53 16.27 18.52
C LEU A 572 15.95 16.13 19.94
N ASP A 573 15.47 14.95 20.32
CA ASP A 573 14.83 14.75 21.63
C ASP A 573 15.82 14.89 22.80
N GLU A 574 17.06 14.37 22.64
CA GLU A 574 18.12 14.56 23.63
C GLU A 574 18.49 16.05 23.75
N HIS A 575 18.57 16.74 22.61
CA HIS A 575 18.83 18.19 22.58
C HIS A 575 17.69 18.98 23.21
N ALA A 576 16.43 18.64 22.95
CA ALA A 576 15.27 19.30 23.52
C ALA A 576 15.23 19.17 25.06
N LEU A 577 15.59 18.00 25.60
CA LEU A 577 15.72 17.79 27.04
C LEU A 577 16.82 18.68 27.66
N ALA A 578 18.00 18.69 27.03
CA ALA A 578 19.14 19.52 27.48
C ALA A 578 18.82 21.02 27.40
N PHE A 579 18.21 21.47 26.30
CA PHE A 579 17.82 22.86 26.10
C PHE A 579 16.76 23.31 27.11
N ARG A 580 15.77 22.47 27.42
CA ARG A 580 14.74 22.76 28.43
C ARG A 580 15.36 22.97 29.80
N ALA A 581 16.32 22.13 30.20
CA ALA A 581 17.05 22.29 31.45
C ALA A 581 17.83 23.63 31.50
N GLN A 582 18.48 23.99 30.37
CA GLN A 582 19.20 25.28 30.25
C GLN A 582 18.24 26.48 30.30
N ALA A 583 17.09 26.41 29.65
CA ALA A 583 16.08 27.46 29.62
C ALA A 583 15.45 27.71 31.01
N GLN A 584 15.25 26.65 31.78
CA GLN A 584 14.79 26.75 33.20
C GLN A 584 15.85 27.32 34.11
N GLY A 585 17.14 27.09 33.83
CA GLY A 585 18.27 27.65 34.60
C GLY A 585 18.66 29.08 34.22
N ALA A 586 18.18 29.60 33.10
CA ALA A 586 18.49 30.96 32.60
C ALA A 586 17.83 32.07 33.47
N GLY A 587 16.98 31.74 34.44
CA GLY A 587 16.50 32.63 35.53
C GLY A 587 17.49 32.80 36.68
N ALA A 588 18.66 32.10 36.69
CA ALA A 588 19.75 32.25 37.65
C ALA A 588 20.96 32.94 36.97
N PRO A 589 21.76 33.78 37.67
CA PRO A 589 22.90 34.45 37.06
C PRO A 589 23.93 33.43 36.53
N PRO A 590 24.71 33.80 35.50
CA PRO A 590 25.46 32.84 34.69
C PRO A 590 26.57 32.16 35.51
N ALA A 591 26.53 30.84 35.60
CA ALA A 591 27.70 30.06 35.96
C ALA A 591 28.63 29.96 34.74
N ALA A 592 29.92 30.22 34.96
CA ALA A 592 30.95 30.39 33.96
C ALA A 592 31.16 29.16 33.06
N GLY A 593 31.29 29.41 31.74
CA GLY A 593 32.18 28.72 30.82
C GLY A 593 31.78 27.31 30.40
N TYR A 594 31.09 27.18 29.24
CA TYR A 594 31.11 25.94 28.47
C TYR A 594 32.10 26.04 27.32
N GLN A 595 33.15 25.23 27.37
CA GLN A 595 34.00 24.96 26.22
C GLN A 595 33.28 24.02 25.27
N VAL A 596 33.02 24.48 24.05
CA VAL A 596 32.51 23.60 22.97
C VAL A 596 33.61 22.60 22.62
N ALA A 597 33.39 21.32 22.94
CA ALA A 597 34.25 20.25 22.50
C ALA A 597 34.23 20.16 20.95
N ARG A 598 35.31 20.57 20.31
CA ARG A 598 35.49 20.37 18.88
C ARG A 598 35.77 18.90 18.60
N SER A 599 34.82 18.22 17.95
CA SER A 599 35.03 16.88 17.44
C SER A 599 36.14 16.88 16.40
N SER A 600 37.14 16.01 16.55
CA SER A 600 38.26 15.78 15.63
C SER A 600 37.85 15.32 14.22
N PHE A 601 36.57 15.05 14.00
CA PHE A 601 36.00 14.67 12.70
C PHE A 601 35.71 15.84 11.75
N ILE A 602 35.88 17.12 12.18
CA ILE A 602 35.57 18.32 11.37
C ILE A 602 36.84 18.96 10.76
N THR A 603 38.02 18.58 11.21
CA THR A 603 39.28 19.01 10.59
C THR A 603 39.82 17.84 9.77
N GLY A 604 39.55 17.88 8.46
CA GLY A 604 40.13 16.92 7.52
C GLY A 604 41.67 16.97 7.57
N ARG A 605 42.27 15.86 7.81
CA ARG A 605 43.50 15.34 7.25
C ARG A 605 43.23 13.91 6.79
#